data_233d2e785f0dcb9efd26edb4e00ac9d9
#
_entry.id   233d2e785f0dcb9efd26edb4e00ac9d9
#
_cell.length_a   1.000
_cell.length_b   1.000
_cell.length_c   1.000
_cell.angle_alpha   90.00
_cell.angle_beta   90.00
_cell.angle_gamma   90.00
#
_symmetry.space_group_name_H-M   'P 1'
#
loop_
_entity.id
_entity.type
_entity.pdbx_description
1 polymer ?
#
loop_
_entity_poly.entity_id
_entity_poly.type
_entity_poly.pdbx_seq_one_letter_code
_entity_poly.pdbx_strand_id
1 'polypeptide(L)'
;MSQQFVGLDAHQVTHALRAWTIDFHVAQNDATVKGEGSHDKTGRHCTVDDPNGKLDIVHDAGYWLRDESGAATKAFEHICWDGCMFPNSVMLAPKTWNDILGTLISVRNAHGWD
;
A
#
# COMPACT_ATOMS: atom_id res chain seq x y z
N MET A 1 13.68 -5.02 12.68
CA MET A 1 14.18 -5.40 11.35
C MET A 1 15.63 -5.87 11.50
N SER A 2 16.03 -6.88 10.78
CA SER A 2 17.38 -7.40 10.87
C SER A 2 18.38 -6.45 10.21
N GLN A 3 19.66 -6.54 10.61
CA GLN A 3 20.71 -5.67 10.04
C GLN A 3 20.91 -5.85 8.54
N GLN A 4 20.53 -7.00 7.96
CA GLN A 4 20.67 -7.22 6.52
C GLN A 4 19.84 -6.25 5.67
N PHE A 5 18.88 -5.56 6.26
CA PHE A 5 18.05 -4.58 5.55
C PHE A 5 18.51 -3.14 5.77
N VAL A 6 19.55 -2.90 6.55
CA VAL A 6 20.07 -1.54 6.76
C VAL A 6 20.67 -1.02 5.46
N GLY A 7 20.27 0.18 5.06
CA GLY A 7 20.73 0.83 3.83
C GLY A 7 20.02 0.43 2.55
N LEU A 8 19.05 -0.48 2.62
CA LEU A 8 18.22 -0.83 1.47
C LEU A 8 17.10 0.19 1.28
N ASP A 9 16.78 0.49 0.02
CA ASP A 9 15.57 1.26 -0.29
C ASP A 9 14.31 0.37 -0.20
N ALA A 10 13.13 1.00 -0.33
CA ALA A 10 11.86 0.28 -0.20
C ALA A 10 11.70 -0.84 -1.25
N HIS A 11 12.20 -0.64 -2.46
CA HIS A 11 12.13 -1.65 -3.52
C HIS A 11 13.02 -2.85 -3.22
N GLN A 12 14.23 -2.61 -2.74
CA GLN A 12 15.16 -3.66 -2.36
C GLN A 12 14.63 -4.50 -1.20
N VAL A 13 14.02 -3.84 -0.21
CA VAL A 13 13.35 -4.55 0.90
C VAL A 13 12.20 -5.41 0.40
N THR A 14 11.37 -4.87 -0.51
CA THR A 14 10.26 -5.62 -1.09
C THR A 14 10.75 -6.84 -1.86
N HIS A 15 11.78 -6.70 -2.68
CA HIS A 15 12.37 -7.84 -3.40
C HIS A 15 12.89 -8.91 -2.45
N ALA A 16 13.55 -8.49 -1.37
CA ALA A 16 14.10 -9.42 -0.39
C ALA A 16 13.01 -10.20 0.38
N LEU A 17 11.86 -9.57 0.62
CA LEU A 17 10.79 -10.15 1.44
C LEU A 17 9.68 -10.85 0.64
N ARG A 18 9.59 -10.62 -0.68
CA ARG A 18 8.47 -11.09 -1.50
C ARG A 18 8.24 -12.60 -1.36
N ALA A 19 9.28 -13.40 -1.37
CA ALA A 19 9.16 -14.86 -1.29
C ALA A 19 8.57 -15.34 0.03
N TRP A 20 8.56 -14.51 1.06
CA TRP A 20 8.10 -14.82 2.41
C TRP A 20 6.75 -14.18 2.74
N THR A 21 6.17 -13.43 1.81
CA THR A 21 4.99 -12.61 2.05
C THR A 21 3.80 -13.15 1.26
N ILE A 22 2.68 -13.36 1.93
CA ILE A 22 1.44 -13.88 1.32
C ILE A 22 0.33 -12.83 1.29
N ASP A 23 0.55 -11.69 1.92
CA ASP A 23 -0.44 -10.64 2.10
C ASP A 23 0.30 -9.30 2.27
N PHE A 24 -0.28 -8.23 1.76
CA PHE A 24 0.21 -6.88 2.05
C PHE A 24 -0.94 -5.90 2.16
N HIS A 25 -0.71 -4.84 2.94
CA HIS A 25 -1.67 -3.77 3.10
C HIS A 25 -1.37 -2.63 2.14
N VAL A 26 -2.42 -2.03 1.63
CA VAL A 26 -2.36 -0.86 0.76
C VAL A 26 -2.95 0.32 1.53
N ALA A 27 -2.22 1.42 1.55
CA ALA A 27 -2.68 2.66 2.15
C ALA A 27 -2.14 3.84 1.34
N GLN A 28 -2.92 4.92 1.27
CA GLN A 28 -2.40 6.18 0.78
C GLN A 28 -1.86 6.99 1.95
N ASN A 29 -0.82 7.77 1.71
CA ASN A 29 -0.14 8.52 2.75
C ASN A 29 0.25 9.90 2.21
N ASP A 30 0.04 10.94 3.00
CA ASP A 30 0.37 12.31 2.63
C ASP A 30 1.76 12.76 3.10
N ALA A 31 2.54 11.87 3.69
CA ALA A 31 3.86 12.11 4.26
C ALA A 31 3.87 13.14 5.40
N THR A 32 2.72 13.44 5.99
CA THR A 32 2.63 14.35 7.12
C THR A 32 3.04 13.63 8.39
N VAL A 33 4.07 14.12 9.06
CA VAL A 33 4.54 13.60 10.35
C VAL A 33 4.23 14.62 11.43
N LYS A 34 3.44 14.23 12.44
CA LYS A 34 3.01 15.10 13.53
C LYS A 34 3.23 14.39 14.86
N GLY A 35 3.62 15.14 15.88
CA GLY A 35 3.74 14.64 17.24
C GLY A 35 4.83 13.59 17.44
N GLU A 36 4.67 12.79 18.49
CA GLU A 36 5.67 11.83 18.95
C GLU A 36 5.18 10.39 19.01
N GLY A 37 3.89 10.16 18.85
CA GLY A 37 3.32 8.81 18.84
C GLY A 37 3.73 8.03 17.59
N SER A 38 3.62 6.73 17.62
CA SER A 38 3.98 5.87 16.49
C SER A 38 3.17 6.22 15.23
N HIS A 39 1.88 6.48 15.36
CA HIS A 39 1.02 6.86 14.24
C HIS A 39 1.35 8.27 13.74
N ASP A 40 1.73 9.17 14.62
CA ASP A 40 2.05 10.54 14.26
C ASP A 40 3.40 10.66 13.54
N LYS A 41 4.26 9.66 13.65
CA LYS A 41 5.59 9.64 13.04
C LYS A 41 5.66 8.93 11.71
N THR A 42 4.62 8.18 11.34
CA THR A 42 4.62 7.36 10.12
C THR A 42 3.95 8.03 8.93
N GLY A 43 3.51 9.27 9.09
CA GLY A 43 2.66 9.94 8.13
C GLY A 43 1.19 9.58 8.33
N ARG A 44 0.31 10.37 7.75
CA ARG A 44 -1.12 10.19 7.90
C ARG A 44 -1.69 9.40 6.74
N HIS A 45 -2.41 8.33 7.04
CA HIS A 45 -3.23 7.65 6.03
C HIS A 45 -4.34 8.62 5.56
N CYS A 46 -4.49 8.71 4.27
CA CYS A 46 -5.50 9.56 3.64
C CYS A 46 -6.29 8.76 2.60
N THR A 47 -7.33 9.38 2.05
CA THR A 47 -8.15 8.72 1.02
C THR A 47 -7.36 8.47 -0.25
N VAL A 48 -7.78 7.50 -1.06
CA VAL A 48 -7.05 7.12 -2.28
C VAL A 48 -6.95 8.26 -3.29
N ASP A 49 -7.91 9.17 -3.28
CA ASP A 49 -8.00 10.33 -4.18
C ASP A 49 -7.49 11.63 -3.55
N ASP A 50 -6.86 11.56 -2.39
CA ASP A 50 -6.32 12.75 -1.72
C ASP A 50 -5.25 13.41 -2.60
N PRO A 51 -5.40 14.70 -2.95
CA PRO A 51 -4.43 15.39 -3.80
C PRO A 51 -3.04 15.51 -3.17
N ASN A 52 -2.94 15.36 -1.86
CA ASN A 52 -1.66 15.35 -1.13
C ASN A 52 -1.07 13.94 -0.96
N GLY A 53 -1.77 12.92 -1.43
CA GLY A 53 -1.27 11.55 -1.40
C GLY A 53 0.02 11.41 -2.18
N LYS A 54 1.00 10.69 -1.61
CA LYS A 54 2.35 10.57 -2.15
C LYS A 54 2.59 9.28 -2.91
N LEU A 55 1.67 8.33 -2.86
CA LEU A 55 1.85 7.02 -3.45
C LEU A 55 1.04 6.89 -4.75
N ASP A 56 1.67 6.34 -5.77
CA ASP A 56 0.97 5.79 -6.93
C ASP A 56 0.61 4.34 -6.60
N ILE A 57 -0.56 4.14 -6.00
CA ILE A 57 -0.96 2.85 -5.45
C ILE A 57 -0.93 1.75 -6.50
N VAL A 58 -1.45 2.01 -7.69
CA VAL A 58 -1.52 0.99 -8.75
C VAL A 58 -0.12 0.59 -9.20
N HIS A 59 0.75 1.56 -9.44
CA HIS A 59 2.13 1.29 -9.82
C HIS A 59 2.90 0.60 -8.69
N ASP A 60 2.80 1.14 -7.48
CA ASP A 60 3.61 0.69 -6.35
C ASP A 60 3.20 -0.72 -5.86
N ALA A 61 1.93 -1.10 -6.00
CA ALA A 61 1.51 -2.46 -5.73
C ALA A 61 2.26 -3.49 -6.60
N GLY A 62 2.73 -3.07 -7.76
CA GLY A 62 3.52 -3.92 -8.64
C GLY A 62 4.83 -4.42 -8.01
N TYR A 63 5.40 -3.69 -7.06
CA TYR A 63 6.60 -4.15 -6.37
C TYR A 63 6.35 -5.44 -5.58
N TRP A 64 5.15 -5.63 -5.08
CA TRP A 64 4.75 -6.86 -4.41
C TRP A 64 4.21 -7.91 -5.37
N LEU A 65 3.45 -7.49 -6.38
CA LEU A 65 2.72 -8.40 -7.27
C LEU A 65 3.54 -8.92 -8.45
N ARG A 66 4.73 -8.36 -8.66
CA ARG A 66 5.64 -8.77 -9.74
C ARG A 66 6.97 -9.19 -9.15
N ASP A 67 7.62 -10.14 -9.81
CA ASP A 67 8.98 -10.53 -9.48
C ASP A 67 10.00 -9.54 -10.08
N GLU A 68 11.28 -9.82 -9.89
CA GLU A 68 12.37 -8.96 -10.36
C GLU A 68 12.44 -8.83 -11.89
N SER A 69 11.91 -9.81 -12.61
CA SER A 69 11.82 -9.76 -14.07
C SER A 69 10.63 -8.95 -14.58
N GLY A 70 9.75 -8.53 -13.69
CA GLY A 70 8.51 -7.85 -14.03
C GLY A 70 7.34 -8.78 -14.32
N ALA A 71 7.51 -10.09 -14.17
CA ALA A 71 6.44 -11.05 -14.36
C ALA A 71 5.50 -11.06 -13.17
N ALA A 72 4.19 -11.18 -13.42
CA ALA A 72 3.20 -11.27 -12.36
C ALA A 72 3.42 -12.53 -11.53
N THR A 73 3.29 -12.38 -10.21
CA THR A 73 3.36 -13.51 -9.27
C THR A 73 1.99 -13.75 -8.66
N LYS A 74 1.65 -15.02 -8.44
CA LYS A 74 0.42 -15.43 -7.74
C LYS A 74 0.71 -15.95 -6.34
N ALA A 75 1.85 -15.57 -5.78
CA ALA A 75 2.23 -15.95 -4.42
C ALA A 75 1.39 -15.24 -3.34
N PHE A 76 0.78 -14.10 -3.67
CA PHE A 76 -0.07 -13.38 -2.74
C PHE A 76 -1.50 -13.93 -2.76
N GLU A 77 -2.06 -14.15 -1.57
CA GLU A 77 -3.40 -14.70 -1.43
C GLU A 77 -4.45 -13.59 -1.41
N HIS A 78 -4.11 -12.43 -0.88
CA HIS A 78 -5.03 -11.29 -0.83
C HIS A 78 -4.29 -9.97 -0.59
N ILE A 79 -4.98 -8.87 -0.88
CA ILE A 79 -4.53 -7.51 -0.64
C ILE A 79 -5.57 -6.85 0.25
N CYS A 80 -5.12 -6.16 1.31
CA CYS A 80 -6.00 -5.46 2.23
C CYS A 80 -5.81 -3.95 2.12
N TRP A 81 -6.92 -3.21 2.18
CA TRP A 81 -6.85 -1.77 2.38
C TRP A 81 -6.68 -1.46 3.86
N ASP A 82 -5.73 -0.59 4.18
CA ASP A 82 -5.52 -0.10 5.52
C ASP A 82 -5.95 1.37 5.61
N GLY A 83 -7.10 1.61 6.24
CA GLY A 83 -7.67 2.94 6.43
C GLY A 83 -7.63 3.39 7.88
N CYS A 84 -6.72 2.89 8.69
CA CYS A 84 -6.64 3.31 10.07
C CYS A 84 -6.44 4.83 10.19
N MET A 85 -6.99 5.43 11.25
CA MET A 85 -6.98 6.86 11.51
C MET A 85 -7.95 7.69 10.64
N PHE A 86 -8.79 7.06 9.84
CA PHE A 86 -9.85 7.81 9.14
C PHE A 86 -10.92 8.26 10.14
N PRO A 87 -11.41 9.50 10.02
CA PRO A 87 -12.61 9.93 10.78
C PRO A 87 -13.83 9.07 10.45
N ASN A 88 -14.74 8.93 11.41
CA ASN A 88 -15.97 8.17 11.18
C ASN A 88 -16.78 8.68 9.99
N SER A 89 -16.83 9.98 9.78
CA SER A 89 -17.53 10.56 8.64
C SER A 89 -16.99 10.07 7.30
N VAL A 90 -15.67 9.83 7.20
CA VAL A 90 -15.03 9.27 6.00
C VAL A 90 -15.34 7.78 5.89
N MET A 91 -15.25 7.04 6.99
CA MET A 91 -15.51 5.59 7.01
C MET A 91 -16.97 5.25 6.68
N LEU A 92 -17.90 6.14 6.97
CA LEU A 92 -19.33 5.94 6.70
C LEU A 92 -19.78 6.45 5.33
N ALA A 93 -18.93 7.16 4.61
CA ALA A 93 -19.27 7.71 3.30
C ALA A 93 -19.18 6.64 2.20
N PRO A 94 -20.24 6.39 1.42
CA PRO A 94 -20.20 5.42 0.32
C PRO A 94 -19.10 5.70 -0.71
N LYS A 95 -18.83 6.97 -0.98
CA LYS A 95 -17.75 7.37 -1.90
C LYS A 95 -16.40 6.82 -1.49
N THR A 96 -16.08 6.81 -0.20
CA THR A 96 -14.81 6.30 0.32
C THR A 96 -14.60 4.85 -0.11
N TRP A 97 -15.60 4.00 0.08
CA TRP A 97 -15.51 2.58 -0.25
C TRP A 97 -15.53 2.33 -1.75
N ASN A 98 -16.31 3.10 -2.51
CA ASN A 98 -16.30 3.00 -3.97
C ASN A 98 -14.91 3.34 -4.53
N ASP A 99 -14.28 4.37 -4.01
CA ASP A 99 -12.94 4.79 -4.46
C ASP A 99 -11.88 3.74 -4.09
N ILE A 100 -11.96 3.19 -2.88
CA ILE A 100 -11.06 2.11 -2.43
C ILE A 100 -11.20 0.88 -3.33
N LEU A 101 -12.42 0.41 -3.52
CA LEU A 101 -12.68 -0.78 -4.35
C LEU A 101 -12.26 -0.55 -5.79
N GLY A 102 -12.54 0.64 -6.35
CA GLY A 102 -12.11 1.01 -7.69
C GLY A 102 -10.58 0.98 -7.82
N THR A 103 -9.87 1.46 -6.82
CA THR A 103 -8.40 1.42 -6.80
C THR A 103 -7.88 -0.01 -6.76
N LEU A 104 -8.45 -0.87 -5.93
CA LEU A 104 -8.04 -2.28 -5.84
C LEU A 104 -8.35 -3.04 -7.15
N ILE A 105 -9.47 -2.74 -7.79
CA ILE A 105 -9.79 -3.29 -9.12
C ILE A 105 -8.75 -2.84 -10.15
N SER A 106 -8.34 -1.57 -10.11
CA SER A 106 -7.29 -1.06 -10.99
C SER A 106 -5.95 -1.76 -10.77
N VAL A 107 -5.60 -2.06 -9.53
CA VAL A 107 -4.41 -2.86 -9.20
C VAL A 107 -4.50 -4.25 -9.85
N ARG A 108 -5.62 -4.92 -9.69
CA ARG A 108 -5.85 -6.23 -10.31
C ARG A 108 -5.72 -6.17 -11.84
N ASN A 109 -6.35 -5.18 -12.45
CA ASN A 109 -6.33 -5.05 -13.91
C ASN A 109 -4.93 -4.75 -14.44
N ALA A 110 -4.16 -3.94 -13.72
CA ALA A 110 -2.81 -3.56 -14.11
C ALA A 110 -1.81 -4.71 -13.98
N HIS A 111 -1.97 -5.57 -12.98
CA HIS A 111 -0.97 -6.58 -12.62
C HIS A 111 -1.42 -8.02 -12.86
N GLY A 112 -2.62 -8.24 -13.42
CA GLY A 112 -3.09 -9.58 -13.74
C GLY A 112 -3.33 -10.47 -12.53
N TRP A 113 -3.58 -9.90 -11.38
CA TRP A 113 -3.91 -10.63 -10.17
C TRP A 113 -5.40 -10.96 -10.16
N ASP A 114 -5.71 -12.22 -10.25
CA ASP A 114 -7.09 -12.75 -10.29
C ASP A 114 -7.40 -13.60 -9.06
#